data_270934c1c9e81b8bd5d0c180151eed2d
#
_entry.id   270934c1c9e81b8bd5d0c180151eed2d
#
_cell.length_a   1.000
_cell.length_b   1.000
_cell.length_c   1.000
_cell.angle_alpha   90.00
_cell.angle_beta   90.00
_cell.angle_gamma   90.00
#
_symmetry.space_group_name_H-M   'P 1'
#
loop_
_entity.id
_entity.type
_entity.pdbx_description
1 polymer ?
#
loop_
_entity_poly.entity_id
_entity_poly.type
_entity_poly.pdbx_seq_one_letter_code
_entity_poly.pdbx_strand_id
1 'polypeptide(L)'
;CSNMILDMFCEEDTKVVVSYLPVWEFFFSMHVLSNPEHHVSRQKWVQSKEQCLPELVKEIRNLKTLTNEWILIIDSEKWSEIRQMEIIEMIRYFRKKNIYQWNHWVKETTGNEMTRKERDRILNVMEVYYETVFRKEEMILRPYLIRVIQNEKRKCQAEGLWNWIGKIHSRLQVE
;
A
#
# COMPACT_ATOMS: atom_id res chain seq x y z
N CYS A 1 -4.47 8.30 -10.36
CA CYS A 1 -5.60 7.66 -9.68
C CYS A 1 -5.05 6.73 -8.61
N SER A 2 -5.42 6.98 -7.38
CA SER A 2 -5.06 6.11 -6.26
C SER A 2 -6.01 4.93 -6.20
N ASN A 3 -5.50 3.78 -5.81
CA ASN A 3 -6.33 2.62 -5.58
C ASN A 3 -6.99 2.75 -4.20
N MET A 4 -8.32 2.75 -4.18
CA MET A 4 -9.07 2.62 -2.95
C MET A 4 -9.17 1.15 -2.57
N ILE A 5 -8.93 0.83 -1.30
CA ILE A 5 -9.31 -0.46 -0.74
C ILE A 5 -10.76 -0.39 -0.28
N LEU A 6 -11.53 -1.35 -0.76
CA LEU A 6 -12.85 -1.65 -0.27
C LEU A 6 -12.72 -2.76 0.77
N ASP A 7 -12.83 -2.41 2.05
CA ASP A 7 -13.06 -3.39 3.10
C ASP A 7 -14.55 -3.73 3.11
N MET A 8 -14.88 -4.87 2.54
CA MET A 8 -16.25 -5.39 2.56
C MET A 8 -16.39 -6.37 3.72
N PHE A 9 -17.10 -5.96 4.77
CA PHE A 9 -17.53 -6.85 5.83
C PHE A 9 -18.98 -7.25 5.58
N CYS A 10 -19.22 -8.54 5.31
CA CYS A 10 -20.54 -9.12 5.39
C CYS A 10 -20.78 -9.58 6.83
N GLU A 11 -21.28 -8.70 7.68
CA GLU A 11 -22.06 -9.10 8.85
C GLU A 11 -23.52 -9.29 8.45
N GLU A 12 -24.34 -9.93 9.31
CA GLU A 12 -25.75 -10.23 9.05
C GLU A 12 -26.57 -9.02 8.58
N ASP A 13 -26.08 -7.79 8.77
CA ASP A 13 -26.71 -6.53 8.35
C ASP A 13 -26.04 -5.85 7.13
N THR A 14 -25.22 -6.56 6.37
CA THR A 14 -24.57 -6.09 5.12
C THR A 14 -24.00 -4.67 5.21
N LYS A 15 -22.97 -4.44 6.03
CA LYS A 15 -22.22 -3.19 6.04
C LYS A 15 -21.04 -3.25 5.10
N VAL A 16 -21.06 -2.40 4.07
CA VAL A 16 -19.86 -2.11 3.26
C VAL A 16 -19.09 -0.99 3.94
N VAL A 17 -17.85 -1.28 4.33
CA VAL A 17 -16.94 -0.27 4.87
C VAL A 17 -15.93 0.09 3.79
N VAL A 18 -15.99 1.34 3.35
CA VAL A 18 -14.98 1.91 2.46
C VAL A 18 -14.07 2.77 3.31
N SER A 19 -12.78 2.47 3.33
CA SER A 19 -11.82 3.20 4.14
C SER A 19 -10.57 3.55 3.35
N TYR A 20 -9.91 4.64 3.76
CA TYR A 20 -8.58 4.99 3.30
C TYR A 20 -7.55 4.34 4.21
N LEU A 21 -6.63 3.56 3.63
CA LEU A 21 -5.57 2.86 4.33
C LEU A 21 -4.20 3.36 3.84
N PRO A 22 -3.54 4.27 4.58
CA PRO A 22 -2.25 4.83 4.17
C PRO A 22 -1.19 3.77 3.89
N VAL A 23 -1.12 2.72 4.71
CA VAL A 23 -0.13 1.64 4.58
C VAL A 23 -0.31 0.87 3.26
N TRP A 24 -1.55 0.61 2.87
CA TRP A 24 -1.81 0.00 1.57
C TRP A 24 -1.33 0.89 0.43
N GLU A 25 -1.74 2.15 0.41
CA GLU A 25 -1.36 3.10 -0.63
C GLU A 25 0.16 3.25 -0.72
N PHE A 26 0.83 3.26 0.42
CA PHE A 26 2.28 3.32 0.51
C PHE A 26 2.96 2.15 -0.21
N PHE A 27 2.62 0.93 0.18
CA PHE A 27 3.22 -0.27 -0.42
C PHE A 27 2.79 -0.47 -1.86
N PHE A 28 1.55 -0.16 -2.20
CA PHE A 28 1.09 -0.25 -3.57
C PHE A 28 1.85 0.69 -4.49
N SER A 29 2.12 1.91 -4.07
CA SER A 29 2.92 2.86 -4.85
C SER A 29 4.37 2.39 -5.05
N MET A 30 4.97 1.78 -4.04
CA MET A 30 6.29 1.15 -4.16
C MET A 30 6.26 -0.07 -5.09
N HIS A 31 5.21 -0.86 -5.01
CA HIS A 31 4.97 -1.99 -5.92
C HIS A 31 4.91 -1.52 -7.38
N VAL A 32 4.18 -0.45 -7.66
CA VAL A 32 4.12 0.15 -9.01
C VAL A 32 5.51 0.57 -9.49
N LEU A 33 6.32 1.22 -8.66
CA LEU A 33 7.69 1.58 -9.01
C LEU A 33 8.58 0.38 -9.26
N SER A 34 8.36 -0.73 -8.56
CA SER A 34 9.13 -1.96 -8.75
C SER A 34 8.72 -2.75 -9.99
N ASN A 35 7.46 -2.62 -10.44
CA ASN A 35 6.89 -3.32 -11.59
C ASN A 35 6.13 -2.37 -12.53
N PRO A 36 6.78 -1.39 -13.14
CA PRO A 36 6.09 -0.37 -13.93
C PRO A 36 5.39 -0.92 -15.18
N GLU A 37 5.89 -2.02 -15.72
CA GLU A 37 5.34 -2.67 -16.92
C GLU A 37 3.93 -3.26 -16.71
N HIS A 38 3.57 -3.57 -15.50
CA HIS A 38 2.24 -4.08 -15.14
C HIS A 38 1.22 -2.98 -14.82
N HIS A 39 1.63 -1.72 -14.86
CA HIS A 39 0.83 -0.58 -14.45
C HIS A 39 0.88 0.56 -15.48
N VAL A 40 0.33 0.30 -16.67
CA VAL A 40 0.40 1.20 -17.83
C VAL A 40 -0.20 2.59 -17.54
N SER A 41 -1.28 2.66 -16.78
CA SER A 41 -1.93 3.93 -16.40
C SER A 41 -1.07 4.83 -15.53
N ARG A 42 -0.01 4.29 -14.92
CA ARG A 42 0.89 4.99 -14.01
C ARG A 42 2.22 5.41 -14.63
N GLN A 43 2.40 5.21 -15.93
CA GLN A 43 3.68 5.43 -16.60
C GLN A 43 4.23 6.85 -16.42
N LYS A 44 3.38 7.87 -16.52
CA LYS A 44 3.82 9.28 -16.33
C LYS A 44 4.36 9.52 -14.92
N TRP A 45 3.69 8.98 -13.92
CA TRP A 45 4.11 9.08 -12.53
C TRP A 45 5.43 8.35 -12.31
N VAL A 46 5.57 7.13 -12.82
CA VAL A 46 6.79 6.34 -12.75
C VAL A 46 7.96 7.06 -13.41
N GLN A 47 7.78 7.57 -14.62
CA GLN A 47 8.80 8.31 -15.35
C GLN A 47 9.25 9.56 -14.59
N SER A 48 8.32 10.28 -13.97
CA SER A 48 8.64 11.42 -13.12
C SER A 48 9.57 11.04 -11.96
N LYS A 49 9.31 9.91 -11.30
CA LYS A 49 10.15 9.42 -10.20
C LYS A 49 11.51 8.92 -10.69
N GLU A 50 11.55 8.24 -11.82
CA GLU A 50 12.81 7.81 -12.44
C GLU A 50 13.71 9.01 -12.79
N GLN A 51 13.13 10.09 -13.25
CA GLN A 51 13.87 11.30 -13.59
C GLN A 51 14.34 12.09 -12.37
N CYS A 52 13.45 12.24 -11.37
CA CYS A 52 13.74 13.08 -10.20
C CYS A 52 14.55 12.35 -9.11
N LEU A 53 14.34 11.05 -8.96
CA LEU A 53 14.89 10.22 -7.87
C LEU A 53 15.43 8.88 -8.39
N PRO A 54 16.38 8.90 -9.36
CA PRO A 54 16.82 7.67 -10.03
C PRO A 54 17.46 6.67 -9.07
N GLU A 55 18.23 7.10 -8.09
CA GLU A 55 18.90 6.21 -7.14
C GLU A 55 17.89 5.54 -6.18
N LEU A 56 16.88 6.28 -5.74
CA LEU A 56 15.82 5.73 -4.91
C LEU A 56 15.01 4.68 -5.67
N VAL A 57 14.60 4.98 -6.90
CA VAL A 57 13.87 4.04 -7.76
C VAL A 57 14.68 2.78 -8.02
N LYS A 58 15.97 2.94 -8.28
CA LYS A 58 16.91 1.81 -8.45
C LYS A 58 16.96 0.92 -7.22
N GLU A 59 17.07 1.50 -6.02
CA GLU A 59 17.11 0.74 -4.77
C GLU A 59 15.78 0.03 -4.47
N ILE A 60 14.65 0.68 -4.74
CA ILE A 60 13.33 0.05 -4.66
C ILE A 60 13.27 -1.20 -5.55
N ARG A 61 13.77 -1.11 -6.79
CA ARG A 61 13.83 -2.23 -7.73
C ARG A 61 14.84 -3.30 -7.32
N ASN A 62 15.97 -2.92 -6.74
CA ASN A 62 16.97 -3.87 -6.23
C ASN A 62 16.43 -4.74 -5.09
N LEU A 63 15.50 -4.20 -4.31
CA LEU A 63 14.86 -4.91 -3.20
C LEU A 63 13.57 -5.64 -3.60
N LYS A 64 13.22 -5.67 -4.87
CA LYS A 64 12.02 -6.28 -5.41
C LYS A 64 11.84 -7.75 -4.97
N THR A 65 12.88 -8.55 -5.10
CA THR A 65 12.83 -9.98 -4.75
C THR A 65 12.67 -10.21 -3.26
N LEU A 66 13.46 -9.49 -2.43
CA LEU A 66 13.41 -9.62 -0.97
C LEU A 66 12.06 -9.20 -0.37
N THR A 67 11.40 -8.24 -1.01
CA THR A 67 10.14 -7.67 -0.53
C THR A 67 8.92 -8.25 -1.22
N ASN A 68 9.09 -9.29 -2.04
CA ASN A 68 8.03 -9.82 -2.88
C ASN A 68 7.31 -8.68 -3.62
N GLU A 69 8.06 -7.91 -4.41
CA GLU A 69 7.54 -6.77 -5.16
C GLU A 69 6.88 -5.68 -4.27
N TRP A 70 7.37 -5.53 -3.05
CA TRP A 70 6.88 -4.58 -2.02
C TRP A 70 5.48 -4.89 -1.48
N ILE A 71 4.98 -6.11 -1.68
CA ILE A 71 3.71 -6.55 -1.10
C ILE A 71 3.89 -7.50 0.10
N LEU A 72 5.13 -7.82 0.47
CA LEU A 72 5.45 -8.75 1.55
C LEU A 72 4.69 -8.45 2.86
N ILE A 73 4.66 -7.20 3.28
CA ILE A 73 4.01 -6.79 4.53
C ILE A 73 2.49 -6.90 4.42
N ILE A 74 1.93 -6.52 3.27
CA ILE A 74 0.49 -6.63 3.01
C ILE A 74 0.03 -8.10 3.05
N ASP A 75 0.82 -9.00 2.49
CA ASP A 75 0.51 -10.43 2.42
C ASP A 75 0.82 -11.18 3.72
N SER A 76 1.49 -10.54 4.67
CA SER A 76 1.90 -11.18 5.92
C SER A 76 0.79 -11.18 6.99
N GLU A 77 0.98 -11.99 8.02
CA GLU A 77 0.13 -11.98 9.22
C GLU A 77 0.10 -10.62 9.93
N LYS A 78 1.11 -9.76 9.68
CA LYS A 78 1.22 -8.44 10.32
C LYS A 78 0.22 -7.43 9.77
N TRP A 79 -0.38 -7.71 8.61
CA TRP A 79 -1.34 -6.79 7.99
C TRP A 79 -2.50 -6.42 8.92
N SER A 80 -3.07 -7.38 9.63
CA SER A 80 -4.17 -7.12 10.56
C SER A 80 -3.82 -6.13 11.68
N GLU A 81 -2.55 -6.12 12.12
CA GLU A 81 -2.07 -5.21 13.17
C GLU A 81 -1.77 -3.81 12.64
N ILE A 82 -1.23 -3.71 11.41
CA ILE A 82 -0.66 -2.46 10.89
C ILE A 82 -1.56 -1.72 9.91
N ARG A 83 -2.61 -2.35 9.41
CA ARG A 83 -3.43 -1.84 8.30
C ARG A 83 -4.02 -0.45 8.51
N GLN A 84 -4.29 -0.08 9.76
CA GLN A 84 -4.88 1.22 10.12
C GLN A 84 -3.86 2.22 10.67
N MET A 85 -2.58 1.86 10.69
CA MET A 85 -1.51 2.74 11.15
C MET A 85 -1.23 3.86 10.15
N GLU A 86 -0.69 4.96 10.66
CA GLU A 86 0.02 5.94 9.84
C GLU A 86 1.39 5.39 9.45
N ILE A 87 1.98 5.89 8.36
CA ILE A 87 3.24 5.32 7.83
C ILE A 87 4.39 5.40 8.83
N ILE A 88 4.58 6.53 9.50
CA ILE A 88 5.63 6.66 10.52
C ILE A 88 5.46 5.66 11.65
N GLU A 89 4.22 5.47 12.09
CA GLU A 89 3.88 4.50 13.14
C GLU A 89 4.21 3.07 12.71
N MET A 90 3.88 2.71 11.47
CA MET A 90 4.18 1.41 10.89
C MET A 90 5.71 1.18 10.77
N ILE A 91 6.47 2.17 10.30
CA ILE A 91 7.93 2.06 10.20
C ILE A 91 8.54 1.87 11.58
N ARG A 92 8.09 2.62 12.58
CA ARG A 92 8.54 2.45 13.97
C ARG A 92 8.21 1.07 14.51
N TYR A 93 7.02 0.57 14.23
CA TYR A 93 6.60 -0.77 14.61
C TYR A 93 7.60 -1.82 14.11
N PHE A 94 7.97 -1.77 12.84
CA PHE A 94 8.91 -2.72 12.26
C PHE A 94 10.36 -2.50 12.72
N ARG A 95 10.79 -1.28 13.00
CA ARG A 95 12.13 -1.01 13.54
C ARG A 95 12.33 -1.58 14.93
N LYS A 96 11.30 -1.65 15.74
CA LYS A 96 11.35 -2.23 17.09
C LYS A 96 11.48 -3.75 17.08
N LYS A 97 11.15 -4.41 16.00
CA LYS A 97 11.31 -5.85 15.87
C LYS A 97 12.78 -6.20 15.68
N ASN A 98 13.31 -7.11 16.51
CA ASN A 98 14.64 -7.66 16.29
C ASN A 98 14.63 -8.62 15.10
N ILE A 99 15.82 -9.08 14.68
CA ILE A 99 15.92 -9.93 13.48
C ILE A 99 15.19 -11.27 13.64
N TYR A 100 15.11 -11.81 14.84
CA TYR A 100 14.42 -13.07 15.11
C TYR A 100 12.90 -12.91 14.99
N GLN A 101 12.35 -11.83 15.55
CA GLN A 101 10.94 -11.47 15.42
C GLN A 101 10.57 -11.17 13.97
N TRP A 102 11.47 -10.47 13.26
CA TRP A 102 11.30 -10.18 11.84
C TRP A 102 11.25 -11.46 11.01
N ASN A 103 12.21 -12.37 11.20
CA ASN A 103 12.30 -13.61 10.45
C ASN A 103 11.20 -14.61 10.80
N HIS A 104 10.59 -14.52 11.97
CA HIS A 104 9.45 -15.36 12.29
C HIS A 104 8.31 -15.15 11.28
N TRP A 105 7.86 -13.93 11.07
CA TRP A 105 6.79 -13.65 10.12
C TRP A 105 7.23 -13.67 8.65
N VAL A 106 8.47 -13.27 8.35
CA VAL A 106 9.01 -13.33 6.98
C VAL A 106 9.08 -14.77 6.48
N LYS A 107 9.56 -15.67 7.33
CA LYS A 107 9.65 -17.09 7.00
C LYS A 107 8.29 -17.72 6.75
N GLU A 108 7.29 -17.37 7.54
CA GLU A 108 5.92 -17.85 7.33
C GLU A 108 5.33 -17.33 6.00
N THR A 109 5.68 -16.12 5.60
CA THR A 109 5.17 -15.52 4.37
C THR A 109 5.91 -16.00 3.12
N THR A 110 7.23 -16.15 3.18
CA THR A 110 8.09 -16.39 2.00
C THR A 110 8.83 -17.74 2.04
N GLY A 111 8.93 -18.37 3.21
CA GLY A 111 9.81 -19.53 3.41
C GLY A 111 11.30 -19.19 3.56
N ASN A 112 11.69 -17.94 3.45
CA ASN A 112 13.07 -17.48 3.50
C ASN A 112 13.33 -16.61 4.73
N GLU A 113 14.61 -16.41 5.03
CA GLU A 113 15.07 -15.52 6.10
C GLU A 113 15.85 -14.35 5.52
N MET A 114 15.83 -13.21 6.23
CA MET A 114 16.60 -12.03 5.90
C MET A 114 17.76 -11.85 6.88
N THR A 115 18.85 -11.26 6.38
CA THR A 115 19.91 -10.74 7.25
C THR A 115 19.48 -9.41 7.87
N ARG A 116 20.18 -9.03 8.96
CA ARG A 116 20.01 -7.69 9.57
C ARG A 116 20.27 -6.57 8.58
N LYS A 117 21.28 -6.74 7.73
CA LYS A 117 21.63 -5.77 6.69
C LYS A 117 20.51 -5.59 5.67
N GLU A 118 19.92 -6.68 5.22
CA GLU A 118 18.80 -6.66 4.28
C GLU A 118 17.56 -6.00 4.90
N ARG A 119 17.22 -6.36 6.13
CA ARG A 119 16.13 -5.70 6.88
C ARG A 119 16.36 -4.20 6.99
N ASP A 120 17.56 -3.78 7.38
CA ASP A 120 17.90 -2.37 7.56
C ASP A 120 17.83 -1.60 6.25
N ARG A 121 18.23 -2.20 5.14
CA ARG A 121 18.06 -1.63 3.80
C ARG A 121 16.59 -1.39 3.47
N ILE A 122 15.74 -2.36 3.72
CA ILE A 122 14.29 -2.25 3.48
C ILE A 122 13.70 -1.11 4.30
N LEU A 123 13.98 -1.05 5.58
CA LEU A 123 13.47 0.01 6.47
C LEU A 123 13.99 1.38 6.08
N ASN A 124 15.26 1.49 5.69
CA ASN A 124 15.85 2.76 5.24
C ASN A 124 15.20 3.26 3.94
N VAL A 125 14.97 2.37 3.00
CA VAL A 125 14.27 2.72 1.75
C VAL A 125 12.85 3.18 2.03
N MET A 126 12.14 2.51 2.93
CA MET A 126 10.79 2.91 3.34
C MET A 126 10.79 4.33 3.94
N GLU A 127 11.75 4.65 4.81
CA GLU A 127 11.86 6.00 5.38
C GLU A 127 12.18 7.06 4.32
N VAL A 128 13.14 6.80 3.46
CA VAL A 128 13.52 7.75 2.40
C VAL A 128 12.36 7.96 1.43
N TYR A 129 11.70 6.89 1.04
CA TYR A 129 10.54 6.97 0.15
C TYR A 129 9.39 7.76 0.80
N TYR A 130 9.10 7.51 2.06
CA TYR A 130 8.10 8.27 2.79
C TYR A 130 8.41 9.78 2.80
N GLU A 131 9.62 10.16 3.17
CA GLU A 131 10.02 11.57 3.31
C GLU A 131 10.12 12.30 1.96
N THR A 132 10.59 11.63 0.92
CA THR A 132 10.87 12.27 -0.38
C THR A 132 9.70 12.21 -1.35
N VAL A 133 8.82 11.21 -1.24
CA VAL A 133 7.73 10.98 -2.20
C VAL A 133 6.37 10.96 -1.53
N PHE A 134 6.14 9.97 -0.68
CA PHE A 134 4.79 9.62 -0.25
C PHE A 134 4.14 10.68 0.63
N ARG A 135 4.87 11.22 1.57
CA ARG A 135 4.36 12.24 2.51
C ARG A 135 3.78 13.46 1.79
N LYS A 136 4.48 13.96 0.79
CA LYS A 136 4.06 15.15 0.03
C LYS A 136 2.83 14.86 -0.83
N GLU A 137 2.82 13.72 -1.48
CA GLU A 137 1.71 13.33 -2.34
C GLU A 137 0.47 12.99 -1.52
N GLU A 138 0.63 12.33 -0.38
CA GLU A 138 -0.47 12.04 0.54
C GLU A 138 -1.12 13.31 1.08
N MET A 139 -0.34 14.32 1.44
CA MET A 139 -0.87 15.60 1.92
C MET A 139 -1.85 16.24 0.93
N ILE A 140 -1.58 16.08 -0.36
CA ILE A 140 -2.43 16.62 -1.42
C ILE A 140 -3.63 15.71 -1.69
N LEU A 141 -3.41 14.41 -1.76
CA LEU A 141 -4.40 13.42 -2.21
C LEU A 141 -5.34 12.95 -1.11
N ARG A 142 -4.89 12.88 0.14
CA ARG A 142 -5.68 12.33 1.25
C ARG A 142 -7.04 13.00 1.45
N PRO A 143 -7.14 14.34 1.48
CA PRO A 143 -8.45 15.01 1.62
C PRO A 143 -9.39 14.68 0.45
N TYR A 144 -8.86 14.60 -0.76
CA TYR A 144 -9.62 14.23 -1.95
C TYR A 144 -10.13 12.79 -1.86
N LEU A 145 -9.27 11.85 -1.47
CA LEU A 145 -9.63 10.43 -1.31
C LEU A 145 -10.70 10.21 -0.25
N ILE A 146 -10.57 10.88 0.89
CA ILE A 146 -11.56 10.82 1.96
C ILE A 146 -12.92 11.33 1.46
N ARG A 147 -12.93 12.40 0.68
CA ARG A 147 -14.17 12.96 0.08
C ARG A 147 -14.80 11.97 -0.90
N VAL A 148 -14.00 11.33 -1.76
CA VAL A 148 -14.48 10.31 -2.70
C VAL A 148 -15.10 9.14 -1.94
N ILE A 149 -14.43 8.66 -0.89
CA ILE A 149 -14.93 7.58 -0.03
C ILE A 149 -16.26 7.95 0.63
N GLN A 150 -16.37 9.16 1.16
CA GLN A 150 -17.62 9.64 1.77
C GLN A 150 -18.75 9.73 0.76
N ASN A 151 -18.47 10.16 -0.47
CA ASN A 151 -19.45 10.21 -1.54
C ASN A 151 -19.92 8.80 -1.95
N GLU A 152 -19.02 7.85 -2.06
CA GLU A 152 -19.37 6.46 -2.37
C GLU A 152 -20.19 5.81 -1.25
N LYS A 153 -19.88 6.08 0.01
CA LYS A 153 -20.71 5.65 1.15
C LYS A 153 -22.13 6.19 1.07
N ARG A 154 -22.31 7.46 0.74
CA ARG A 154 -23.63 8.08 0.58
C ARG A 154 -24.41 7.46 -0.57
N LYS A 155 -23.77 7.20 -1.70
CA LYS A 155 -24.38 6.51 -2.85
C LYS A 155 -24.81 5.10 -2.49
N CYS A 156 -23.99 4.35 -1.77
CA CYS A 156 -24.31 3.01 -1.29
C CYS A 156 -25.57 3.02 -0.43
N GLN A 157 -25.71 3.97 0.49
CA GLN A 157 -26.89 4.12 1.34
C GLN A 157 -28.14 4.51 0.56
N ALA A 158 -28.00 5.36 -0.46
CA ALA A 158 -29.13 5.86 -1.25
C ALA A 158 -29.62 4.87 -2.31
N GLU A 159 -28.74 4.11 -2.96
CA GLU A 159 -29.04 3.27 -4.13
C GLU A 159 -29.19 1.78 -3.81
N GLY A 160 -28.87 1.38 -2.57
CA GLY A 160 -28.79 -0.02 -2.17
C GLY A 160 -27.48 -0.69 -2.57
N LEU A 161 -27.08 -1.67 -1.77
CA LEU A 161 -25.77 -2.30 -1.81
C LEU A 161 -25.43 -2.90 -3.19
N TRP A 162 -26.34 -3.65 -3.77
CA TRP A 162 -26.08 -4.37 -5.02
C TRP A 162 -25.90 -3.46 -6.23
N ASN A 163 -26.70 -2.40 -6.33
CA ASN A 163 -26.52 -1.40 -7.37
C ASN A 163 -25.19 -0.66 -7.24
N TRP A 164 -24.80 -0.34 -6.01
CA TRP A 164 -23.53 0.32 -5.72
C TRP A 164 -22.34 -0.56 -6.09
N ILE A 165 -22.33 -1.85 -5.72
CA ILE A 165 -21.27 -2.81 -6.07
C ILE A 165 -21.12 -2.92 -7.59
N GLY A 166 -22.24 -3.02 -8.32
CA GLY A 166 -22.21 -3.08 -9.77
C GLY A 166 -21.56 -1.85 -10.42
N LYS A 167 -21.85 -0.66 -9.91
CA LYS A 167 -21.24 0.60 -10.39
C LYS A 167 -19.76 0.68 -10.07
N ILE A 168 -19.35 0.28 -8.88
CA ILE A 168 -17.94 0.28 -8.47
C ILE A 168 -17.15 -0.74 -9.28
N HIS A 169 -17.68 -1.92 -9.51
CA HIS A 169 -17.00 -2.93 -10.31
C HIS A 169 -16.70 -2.43 -11.73
N SER A 170 -17.60 -1.66 -12.33
CA SER A 170 -17.34 -1.04 -13.62
C SER A 170 -16.33 0.11 -13.60
N ARG A 171 -16.20 0.83 -12.47
CA ARG A 171 -15.26 1.95 -12.28
C ARG A 171 -13.88 1.51 -11.80
N LEU A 172 -13.83 0.44 -11.02
CA LEU A 172 -12.63 -0.20 -10.51
C LEU A 172 -12.18 -1.33 -11.42
N GLN A 173 -12.43 -1.24 -12.71
CA GLN A 173 -11.74 -2.12 -13.66
C GLN A 173 -10.26 -1.86 -13.49
N VAL A 174 -9.78 -2.65 -12.60
CA VAL A 174 -8.41 -2.77 -12.20
C VAL A 174 -7.69 -3.33 -13.41
N GLU A 175 -6.78 -2.56 -13.84
CA GLU A 175 -5.71 -3.02 -14.68
C GLU A 175 -4.91 -4.13 -13.98
#